data_1d2df22717464f6dd45a1e4ed12cb204
#
_entry.id   1d2df22717464f6dd45a1e4ed12cb204
#
_cell.length_a   1.000
_cell.length_b   1.000
_cell.length_c   1.000
_cell.angle_alpha   90.00
_cell.angle_beta   90.00
_cell.angle_gamma   90.00
#
_symmetry.space_group_name_H-M   'P 1'
#
loop_
_entity.id
_entity.type
_entity.pdbx_description
1 polymer ?
#
loop_
_entity_poly.entity_id
_entity_poly.type
_entity_poly.pdbx_seq_one_letter_code
_entity_poly.pdbx_strand_id
1 'polypeptide(L)'
;VTSSRIVLPLRLHETPSIVIAALLPALARLGGLPSSAVPAPEDALIEALDRLRSLDEKMAQAGDRLLDPLYRLIPNLERDARRAVLHTKRRVFQGRLSGLEPRVRGSLPADVGAMLSAWDDLVARRRAQYARLEAAVAADLDRSRAVLAAGLDDAGYLRSVAIAAPALVAALTRRGRRLDDSRVLRTLYSLATRTALKASPFAGLTTVCEAGRPARGRRRCTVALHLAYGILAATAHDLDPDGLLRLEAAPVRDVVGPDGEDGAPALAVVAEHDYADGMVFRPEEVQPARWLAVAHDRLTGGRPDAAPVSVSEAAGLVGGRAPLLRLRRLLASGAVRPHVPWPRGENPFPALTATLSDAQRRTWGEDLEGLQRLGRAIAVEDGPGRAELLTDVQRLAQRIFPDGELGRRPGGLLYEDCESRGQWADPMEVAGLRHDVEALAGLVDPWVTRSHIYDLMVRRYVARYGRGGVCEDPLAFAMALAHAPDGDPEMLGAAAQDMSAGPDPERAAMPGGVSASPRHMGAYIQPVGGPEVL
;
A
#
# COMPACT_ATOMS: atom_id res chain seq x y z
N VAL A 1 -4.92 -6.89 32.95
CA VAL A 1 -5.22 -7.65 31.74
C VAL A 1 -4.17 -8.75 31.64
N THR A 2 -4.54 -9.96 32.07
CA THR A 2 -3.68 -11.15 32.01
C THR A 2 -3.60 -11.60 30.56
N SER A 3 -2.45 -11.38 29.92
CA SER A 3 -2.12 -11.89 28.61
C SER A 3 -2.07 -13.42 28.66
N SER A 4 -3.05 -14.09 28.06
CA SER A 4 -3.02 -15.54 27.88
C SER A 4 -1.93 -15.86 26.84
N ARG A 5 -0.78 -16.30 27.26
CA ARG A 5 0.26 -16.83 26.37
C ARG A 5 -0.19 -18.19 25.88
N ILE A 6 -0.55 -18.30 24.63
CA ILE A 6 -0.77 -19.59 23.99
C ILE A 6 0.60 -20.08 23.54
N VAL A 7 1.15 -21.05 24.23
CA VAL A 7 2.36 -21.76 23.86
C VAL A 7 1.94 -23.02 23.12
N LEU A 8 2.25 -23.12 21.86
CA LEU A 8 1.94 -24.27 21.03
C LEU A 8 3.18 -25.16 20.89
N PRO A 9 3.21 -26.37 21.47
CA PRO A 9 4.28 -27.31 21.22
C PRO A 9 4.10 -27.97 19.85
N LEU A 10 4.94 -27.64 18.90
CA LEU A 10 5.07 -28.37 17.64
C LEU A 10 5.97 -29.58 17.86
N ARG A 11 5.42 -30.80 17.80
CA ARG A 11 6.19 -32.02 17.69
C ARG A 11 6.35 -32.37 16.21
N LEU A 12 7.42 -31.92 15.59
CA LEU A 12 7.92 -32.52 14.37
C LEU A 12 8.93 -33.60 14.75
N HIS A 13 8.88 -34.75 14.09
CA HIS A 13 9.71 -35.93 14.36
C HIS A 13 11.17 -35.56 14.64
N GLU A 14 11.65 -35.85 15.85
CA GLU A 14 13.04 -35.87 16.32
C GLU A 14 13.94 -34.64 16.11
N THR A 15 13.39 -33.50 15.74
CA THR A 15 14.06 -32.20 15.78
C THR A 15 13.69 -31.44 17.06
N PRO A 16 14.54 -30.55 17.60
CA PRO A 16 14.25 -29.81 18.81
C PRO A 16 12.90 -29.11 18.67
N SER A 17 12.03 -29.33 19.65
CA SER A 17 10.65 -28.83 19.64
C SER A 17 10.61 -27.34 19.34
N ILE A 18 10.11 -26.97 18.16
CA ILE A 18 9.82 -25.56 17.85
C ILE A 18 8.57 -25.20 18.65
N VAL A 19 8.71 -24.30 19.59
CA VAL A 19 7.59 -23.76 20.35
C VAL A 19 7.13 -22.49 19.64
N ILE A 20 5.96 -22.54 19.00
CA ILE A 20 5.32 -21.34 18.48
C ILE A 20 4.49 -20.72 19.63
N ALA A 21 4.88 -19.53 20.05
CA ALA A 21 4.10 -18.72 20.98
C ALA A 21 3.47 -17.56 20.22
N ALA A 22 2.14 -17.42 20.30
CA ALA A 22 1.49 -16.21 19.86
C ALA A 22 1.79 -15.10 20.89
N LEU A 23 2.65 -14.15 20.51
CA LEU A 23 3.03 -13.02 21.36
C LEU A 23 1.95 -11.96 21.45
N LEU A 24 1.10 -11.88 20.45
CA LEU A 24 -0.03 -10.96 20.35
C LEU A 24 -1.28 -11.74 19.96
N PRO A 25 -2.47 -11.27 20.34
CA PRO A 25 -3.70 -11.83 19.83
C PRO A 25 -3.74 -11.74 18.30
N ALA A 26 -4.27 -12.76 17.66
CA ALA A 26 -4.44 -12.74 16.21
C ALA A 26 -5.37 -11.60 15.83
N LEU A 27 -4.96 -10.81 14.82
CA LEU A 27 -5.79 -9.75 14.26
C LEU A 27 -6.42 -10.26 12.96
N ALA A 28 -7.74 -10.36 12.93
CA ALA A 28 -8.47 -10.64 11.71
C ALA A 28 -8.68 -9.34 10.91
N ARG A 29 -8.35 -9.38 9.63
CA ARG A 29 -8.67 -8.34 8.66
C ARG A 29 -9.69 -8.91 7.69
N LEU A 30 -10.85 -8.29 7.64
CA LEU A 30 -11.98 -8.78 6.89
C LEU A 30 -12.33 -7.81 5.77
N GLY A 31 -12.56 -8.34 4.58
CA GLY A 31 -13.08 -7.53 3.49
C GLY A 31 -14.43 -6.90 3.88
N GLY A 32 -14.63 -5.65 3.51
CA GLY A 32 -15.88 -4.93 3.75
C GLY A 32 -17.04 -5.40 2.85
N LEU A 33 -16.75 -6.25 1.86
CA LEU A 33 -17.73 -6.89 1.00
C LEU A 33 -17.50 -8.39 0.95
N PRO A 34 -18.55 -9.23 0.83
CA PRO A 34 -18.39 -10.65 0.57
C PRO A 34 -17.82 -10.88 -0.85
N SER A 35 -17.16 -12.00 -1.07
CA SER A 35 -16.61 -12.37 -2.39
C SER A 35 -17.69 -12.45 -3.48
N SER A 36 -18.93 -12.78 -3.12
CA SER A 36 -20.10 -12.79 -4.02
C SER A 36 -20.49 -11.40 -4.55
N ALA A 37 -20.03 -10.33 -3.92
CA ALA A 37 -20.22 -8.96 -4.42
C ALA A 37 -19.24 -8.58 -5.54
N VAL A 38 -18.29 -9.46 -5.88
CA VAL A 38 -17.38 -9.29 -7.02
C VAL A 38 -17.93 -10.11 -8.19
N PRO A 39 -18.28 -9.47 -9.31
CA PRO A 39 -18.69 -10.22 -10.49
C PRO A 39 -17.58 -11.14 -10.98
N ALA A 40 -17.87 -12.42 -11.07
CA ALA A 40 -17.01 -13.42 -11.72
C ALA A 40 -17.55 -13.71 -13.13
N PRO A 41 -16.70 -14.03 -14.12
CA PRO A 41 -17.17 -14.40 -15.45
C PRO A 41 -18.06 -15.64 -15.36
N GLU A 42 -19.15 -15.64 -16.13
CA GLU A 42 -20.02 -16.82 -16.23
C GLU A 42 -19.35 -17.93 -17.06
N ASP A 43 -19.71 -19.17 -16.76
CA ASP A 43 -19.23 -20.35 -17.50
C ASP A 43 -19.51 -20.22 -19.00
N ALA A 44 -20.65 -19.67 -19.37
CA ALA A 44 -21.03 -19.43 -20.76
C ALA A 44 -20.05 -18.50 -21.50
N LEU A 45 -19.52 -17.48 -20.84
CA LEU A 45 -18.50 -16.59 -21.39
C LEU A 45 -17.16 -17.32 -21.52
N ILE A 46 -16.75 -18.06 -20.49
CA ILE A 46 -15.51 -18.84 -20.48
C ILE A 46 -15.55 -19.87 -21.60
N GLU A 47 -16.64 -20.64 -21.71
CA GLU A 47 -16.83 -21.61 -22.79
C GLU A 47 -16.81 -20.97 -24.19
N ALA A 48 -17.41 -19.78 -24.33
CA ALA A 48 -17.41 -19.07 -25.61
C ALA A 48 -15.99 -18.67 -26.02
N LEU A 49 -15.17 -18.23 -25.09
CA LEU A 49 -13.75 -17.90 -25.29
C LEU A 49 -12.91 -19.13 -25.65
N ASP A 50 -13.10 -20.24 -24.92
CA ASP A 50 -12.37 -21.47 -25.16
C ASP A 50 -12.70 -22.08 -26.53
N ARG A 51 -13.97 -22.03 -26.92
CA ARG A 51 -14.42 -22.47 -28.26
C ARG A 51 -13.80 -21.60 -29.35
N LEU A 52 -13.75 -20.28 -29.14
CA LEU A 52 -13.12 -19.37 -30.10
C LEU A 52 -11.61 -19.65 -30.23
N ARG A 53 -10.91 -19.84 -29.12
CA ARG A 53 -9.48 -20.20 -29.10
C ARG A 53 -9.23 -21.51 -29.85
N SER A 54 -10.03 -22.53 -29.60
CA SER A 54 -9.93 -23.82 -30.32
C SER A 54 -10.16 -23.67 -31.83
N LEU A 55 -11.09 -22.77 -32.23
CA LEU A 55 -11.30 -22.49 -33.65
C LEU A 55 -10.13 -21.73 -34.27
N ASP A 56 -9.53 -20.78 -33.58
CA ASP A 56 -8.35 -20.04 -34.05
C ASP A 56 -7.15 -20.99 -34.23
N GLU A 57 -6.92 -21.93 -33.32
CA GLU A 57 -5.89 -22.97 -33.44
C GLU A 57 -6.12 -23.88 -34.65
N LYS A 58 -7.38 -24.34 -34.85
CA LYS A 58 -7.75 -25.15 -36.01
C LYS A 58 -7.59 -24.38 -37.32
N MET A 59 -7.93 -23.11 -37.32
CA MET A 59 -7.75 -22.24 -38.49
C MET A 59 -6.27 -22.03 -38.83
N ALA A 60 -5.41 -21.80 -37.84
CA ALA A 60 -3.98 -21.70 -38.05
C ALA A 60 -3.43 -22.97 -38.71
N GLN A 61 -3.74 -24.14 -38.14
CA GLN A 61 -3.32 -25.43 -38.72
C GLN A 61 -3.87 -25.70 -40.13
N ALA A 62 -5.15 -25.37 -40.36
CA ALA A 62 -5.76 -25.55 -41.68
C ALA A 62 -5.18 -24.57 -42.70
N GLY A 63 -4.89 -23.33 -42.30
CA GLY A 63 -4.24 -22.30 -43.12
C GLY A 63 -2.85 -22.74 -43.58
N ASP A 64 -2.01 -23.19 -42.64
CA ASP A 64 -0.66 -23.70 -42.95
C ASP A 64 -0.70 -24.86 -43.93
N ARG A 65 -1.61 -25.82 -43.72
CA ARG A 65 -1.79 -26.98 -44.61
C ARG A 65 -2.28 -26.59 -46.02
N LEU A 66 -3.06 -25.51 -46.13
CA LEU A 66 -3.70 -25.09 -47.36
C LEU A 66 -2.78 -24.19 -48.22
N LEU A 67 -1.93 -23.39 -47.62
CA LEU A 67 -1.13 -22.37 -48.32
C LEU A 67 -0.13 -23.01 -49.29
N ASP A 68 0.53 -24.09 -48.92
CA ASP A 68 1.49 -24.79 -49.78
C ASP A 68 0.87 -25.47 -51.01
N PRO A 69 -0.22 -26.26 -50.90
CA PRO A 69 -0.94 -26.78 -52.06
C PRO A 69 -1.43 -25.67 -52.99
N LEU A 70 -1.99 -24.59 -52.49
CA LEU A 70 -2.41 -23.44 -53.29
C LEU A 70 -1.22 -22.82 -54.05
N TYR A 71 -0.05 -22.73 -53.43
CA TYR A 71 1.14 -22.18 -54.04
C TYR A 71 1.65 -23.06 -55.20
N ARG A 72 1.65 -24.38 -55.00
CA ARG A 72 2.10 -25.39 -56.01
C ARG A 72 1.22 -25.42 -57.24
N LEU A 73 -0.05 -25.06 -57.16
CA LEU A 73 -0.97 -25.01 -58.25
C LEU A 73 -0.74 -23.83 -59.20
N ILE A 74 -0.23 -22.71 -58.70
CA ILE A 74 -0.11 -21.43 -59.43
C ILE A 74 0.58 -21.57 -60.79
N PRO A 75 1.72 -22.29 -60.97
CA PRO A 75 2.39 -22.37 -62.29
C PRO A 75 1.55 -23.05 -63.37
N ASN A 76 0.67 -23.99 -62.99
CA ASN A 76 -0.09 -24.83 -63.90
C ASN A 76 -1.50 -24.30 -64.23
N LEU A 77 -1.85 -23.10 -63.71
CA LEU A 77 -3.17 -22.52 -63.92
C LEU A 77 -3.15 -21.44 -65.03
N GLU A 78 -4.26 -21.39 -65.75
CA GLU A 78 -4.54 -20.27 -66.69
C GLU A 78 -4.59 -18.94 -65.95
N ARG A 79 -4.42 -17.84 -66.71
CA ARG A 79 -4.25 -16.47 -66.16
C ARG A 79 -5.31 -16.07 -65.15
N ASP A 80 -6.59 -16.30 -65.44
CA ASP A 80 -7.69 -15.90 -64.57
C ASP A 80 -7.84 -16.80 -63.34
N ALA A 81 -7.70 -18.10 -63.49
CA ALA A 81 -7.66 -19.07 -62.39
C ALA A 81 -6.45 -18.80 -61.47
N ARG A 82 -5.30 -18.44 -62.05
CA ARG A 82 -4.09 -18.05 -61.28
C ARG A 82 -4.33 -16.81 -60.43
N ARG A 83 -4.97 -15.80 -60.96
CA ARG A 83 -5.35 -14.58 -60.20
C ARG A 83 -6.29 -14.93 -59.04
N ALA A 84 -7.31 -15.75 -59.30
CA ALA A 84 -8.28 -16.16 -58.32
C ALA A 84 -7.61 -16.94 -57.17
N VAL A 85 -6.71 -17.89 -57.46
CA VAL A 85 -5.97 -18.68 -56.47
C VAL A 85 -5.01 -17.80 -55.65
N LEU A 86 -4.30 -16.85 -56.29
CA LEU A 86 -3.46 -15.89 -55.57
C LEU A 86 -4.27 -15.01 -54.63
N HIS A 87 -5.45 -14.57 -55.05
CA HIS A 87 -6.36 -13.82 -54.20
C HIS A 87 -6.88 -14.66 -53.04
N THR A 88 -7.27 -15.92 -53.31
CA THR A 88 -7.68 -16.88 -52.26
C THR A 88 -6.56 -17.11 -51.26
N LYS A 89 -5.33 -17.33 -51.68
CA LYS A 89 -4.18 -17.47 -50.81
C LYS A 89 -4.03 -16.28 -49.83
N ARG A 90 -4.16 -15.03 -50.33
CA ARG A 90 -4.15 -13.84 -49.46
C ARG A 90 -5.30 -13.83 -48.48
N ARG A 91 -6.50 -14.23 -48.91
CA ARG A 91 -7.68 -14.29 -48.02
C ARG A 91 -7.51 -15.35 -46.94
N VAL A 92 -7.00 -16.53 -47.27
CA VAL A 92 -6.66 -17.58 -46.29
C VAL A 92 -5.65 -17.04 -45.29
N PHE A 93 -4.56 -16.45 -45.74
CA PHE A 93 -3.57 -15.81 -44.87
C PHE A 93 -4.15 -14.73 -43.96
N GLN A 94 -5.19 -14.02 -44.41
CA GLN A 94 -5.92 -13.02 -43.64
C GLN A 94 -7.05 -13.60 -42.75
N GLY A 95 -7.19 -14.92 -42.67
CA GLY A 95 -8.27 -15.55 -41.91
C GLY A 95 -9.69 -15.30 -42.47
N ARG A 96 -9.81 -15.08 -43.80
CA ARG A 96 -11.06 -14.79 -44.46
C ARG A 96 -11.55 -15.96 -45.32
N LEU A 97 -12.84 -15.98 -45.63
CA LEU A 97 -13.39 -16.95 -46.59
C LEU A 97 -12.56 -16.97 -47.89
N SER A 98 -12.42 -18.13 -48.49
CA SER A 98 -11.65 -18.31 -49.73
C SER A 98 -12.11 -17.38 -50.82
N GLY A 99 -13.40 -17.15 -50.94
CA GLY A 99 -14.01 -16.28 -51.95
C GLY A 99 -13.80 -16.77 -53.38
N LEU A 100 -13.51 -18.07 -53.54
CA LEU A 100 -13.29 -18.66 -54.86
C LEU A 100 -14.63 -18.98 -55.51
N GLU A 101 -14.78 -18.55 -56.76
CA GLU A 101 -15.99 -18.86 -57.53
C GLU A 101 -16.15 -20.37 -57.76
N PRO A 102 -17.39 -20.89 -57.75
CA PRO A 102 -17.67 -22.32 -57.89
C PRO A 102 -17.02 -22.94 -59.13
N ARG A 103 -16.99 -22.20 -60.24
CA ARG A 103 -16.38 -22.65 -61.53
C ARG A 103 -14.86 -22.84 -61.39
N VAL A 104 -14.16 -21.93 -60.74
CA VAL A 104 -12.72 -22.04 -60.52
C VAL A 104 -12.43 -23.10 -59.46
N ARG A 105 -13.25 -23.19 -58.42
CA ARG A 105 -13.15 -24.24 -57.42
C ARG A 105 -13.29 -25.66 -58.01
N GLY A 106 -14.21 -25.83 -58.94
CA GLY A 106 -14.44 -27.10 -59.63
C GLY A 106 -13.31 -27.51 -60.59
N SER A 107 -12.43 -26.60 -60.99
CA SER A 107 -11.24 -26.90 -61.81
C SER A 107 -9.98 -27.23 -60.99
N LEU A 108 -10.05 -27.08 -59.64
CA LEU A 108 -8.94 -27.46 -58.76
C LEU A 108 -8.93 -28.97 -58.47
N PRO A 109 -7.77 -29.54 -58.08
CA PRO A 109 -7.72 -30.88 -57.55
C PRO A 109 -8.71 -31.08 -56.41
N ALA A 110 -9.32 -32.28 -56.36
CA ALA A 110 -10.42 -32.56 -55.44
C ALA A 110 -10.01 -32.39 -53.95
N ASP A 111 -8.77 -32.76 -53.62
CA ASP A 111 -8.18 -32.62 -52.28
C ASP A 111 -8.05 -31.15 -51.87
N VAL A 112 -7.57 -30.26 -52.78
CA VAL A 112 -7.47 -28.81 -52.53
C VAL A 112 -8.86 -28.18 -52.44
N GLY A 113 -9.80 -28.63 -53.26
CA GLY A 113 -11.20 -28.20 -53.17
C GLY A 113 -11.83 -28.55 -51.83
N ALA A 114 -11.58 -29.77 -51.34
CA ALA A 114 -12.04 -30.21 -50.02
C ALA A 114 -11.41 -29.40 -48.87
N MET A 115 -10.11 -29.12 -48.93
CA MET A 115 -9.40 -28.27 -47.96
C MET A 115 -9.94 -26.85 -47.93
N LEU A 116 -10.25 -26.27 -49.10
CA LEU A 116 -10.87 -24.93 -49.20
C LEU A 116 -12.29 -24.91 -48.61
N SER A 117 -13.06 -25.96 -48.79
CA SER A 117 -14.39 -26.10 -48.19
C SER A 117 -14.30 -26.17 -46.66
N ALA A 118 -13.40 -27.01 -46.15
CA ALA A 118 -13.12 -27.12 -44.71
C ALA A 118 -12.65 -25.80 -44.13
N TRP A 119 -11.83 -25.04 -44.85
CA TRP A 119 -11.40 -23.69 -44.45
C TRP A 119 -12.58 -22.74 -44.37
N ASP A 120 -13.42 -22.66 -45.39
CA ASP A 120 -14.59 -21.80 -45.42
C ASP A 120 -15.57 -22.13 -44.29
N ASP A 121 -15.75 -23.42 -43.96
CA ASP A 121 -16.52 -23.88 -42.80
C ASP A 121 -15.92 -23.39 -41.48
N LEU A 122 -14.60 -23.47 -41.30
CA LEU A 122 -13.95 -22.96 -40.11
C LEU A 122 -14.14 -21.45 -39.96
N VAL A 123 -14.00 -20.68 -41.05
CA VAL A 123 -14.24 -19.23 -41.05
C VAL A 123 -15.69 -18.90 -40.70
N ALA A 124 -16.64 -19.64 -41.23
CA ALA A 124 -18.07 -19.47 -40.92
C ALA A 124 -18.36 -19.77 -39.45
N ARG A 125 -17.83 -20.88 -38.92
CA ARG A 125 -17.95 -21.25 -37.49
C ARG A 125 -17.33 -20.19 -36.58
N ARG A 126 -16.16 -19.69 -36.93
CA ARG A 126 -15.47 -18.62 -36.18
C ARG A 126 -16.33 -17.37 -36.11
N ARG A 127 -16.92 -16.94 -37.25
CA ARG A 127 -17.83 -15.77 -37.26
C ARG A 127 -19.05 -15.99 -36.38
N ALA A 128 -19.67 -17.16 -36.47
CA ALA A 128 -20.81 -17.50 -35.62
C ALA A 128 -20.41 -17.51 -34.13
N GLN A 129 -19.21 -17.98 -33.82
CA GLN A 129 -18.70 -18.00 -32.46
C GLN A 129 -18.41 -16.57 -31.93
N TYR A 130 -17.91 -15.66 -32.78
CA TYR A 130 -17.78 -14.23 -32.40
C TYR A 130 -19.13 -13.61 -32.03
N ALA A 131 -20.17 -13.85 -32.81
CA ALA A 131 -21.51 -13.34 -32.49
C ALA A 131 -22.05 -13.90 -31.15
N ARG A 132 -21.75 -15.19 -30.87
CA ARG A 132 -22.08 -15.80 -29.57
C ARG A 132 -21.27 -15.18 -28.44
N LEU A 133 -19.98 -14.94 -28.66
CA LEU A 133 -19.10 -14.30 -27.67
C LEU A 133 -19.58 -12.87 -27.39
N GLU A 134 -19.93 -12.09 -28.40
CA GLU A 134 -20.48 -10.74 -28.22
C GLU A 134 -21.75 -10.76 -27.36
N ALA A 135 -22.66 -11.72 -27.62
CA ALA A 135 -23.87 -11.88 -26.81
C ALA A 135 -23.54 -12.29 -25.36
N ALA A 136 -22.60 -13.23 -25.17
CA ALA A 136 -22.17 -13.67 -23.85
C ALA A 136 -21.50 -12.53 -23.07
N VAL A 137 -20.63 -11.74 -23.71
CA VAL A 137 -19.99 -10.54 -23.11
C VAL A 137 -21.04 -9.52 -22.70
N ALA A 138 -22.05 -9.26 -23.56
CA ALA A 138 -23.12 -8.32 -23.22
C ALA A 138 -23.93 -8.78 -22.00
N ALA A 139 -24.30 -10.05 -21.96
CA ALA A 139 -25.03 -10.63 -20.83
C ALA A 139 -24.22 -10.60 -19.53
N ASP A 140 -22.94 -10.97 -19.59
CA ASP A 140 -22.03 -10.95 -18.44
C ASP A 140 -21.80 -9.52 -17.93
N LEU A 141 -21.68 -8.55 -18.83
CA LEU A 141 -21.57 -7.14 -18.49
C LEU A 141 -22.82 -6.60 -17.79
N ASP A 142 -24.00 -6.96 -18.26
CA ASP A 142 -25.27 -6.54 -17.64
C ASP A 142 -25.45 -7.16 -16.24
N ARG A 143 -25.09 -8.43 -16.10
CA ARG A 143 -25.06 -9.11 -14.79
C ARG A 143 -24.05 -8.44 -13.86
N SER A 144 -22.85 -8.17 -14.37
CA SER A 144 -21.78 -7.49 -13.58
C SER A 144 -22.23 -6.12 -13.11
N ARG A 145 -22.94 -5.36 -13.96
CA ARG A 145 -23.56 -4.08 -13.56
C ARG A 145 -24.56 -4.25 -12.44
N ALA A 146 -25.41 -5.26 -12.52
CA ALA A 146 -26.43 -5.55 -11.51
C ALA A 146 -25.78 -5.92 -10.15
N VAL A 147 -24.77 -6.79 -10.15
CA VAL A 147 -24.02 -7.17 -8.93
C VAL A 147 -23.35 -5.95 -8.30
N LEU A 148 -22.67 -5.13 -9.09
CA LEU A 148 -21.99 -3.93 -8.58
C LEU A 148 -22.98 -2.86 -8.11
N ALA A 149 -24.15 -2.74 -8.76
CA ALA A 149 -25.20 -1.83 -8.31
C ALA A 149 -25.76 -2.27 -6.95
N ALA A 150 -26.02 -3.57 -6.76
CA ALA A 150 -26.45 -4.11 -5.48
C ALA A 150 -25.42 -3.87 -4.36
N GLY A 151 -24.12 -3.95 -4.68
CA GLY A 151 -23.05 -3.60 -3.74
C GLY A 151 -23.13 -2.14 -3.27
N LEU A 152 -23.59 -1.22 -4.12
CA LEU A 152 -23.77 0.19 -3.75
C LEU A 152 -24.96 0.45 -2.80
N ASP A 153 -25.83 -0.53 -2.61
CA ASP A 153 -26.93 -0.44 -1.65
C ASP A 153 -26.44 -0.75 -0.21
N ASP A 154 -25.25 -1.34 -0.06
CA ASP A 154 -24.60 -1.45 1.24
C ASP A 154 -24.11 -0.07 1.69
N ALA A 155 -24.74 0.47 2.72
CA ALA A 155 -24.42 1.80 3.27
C ALA A 155 -22.99 1.88 3.81
N GLY A 156 -22.45 0.79 4.36
CA GLY A 156 -21.09 0.70 4.87
C GLY A 156 -20.06 0.79 3.73
N TYR A 157 -20.31 0.08 2.65
CA TYR A 157 -19.48 0.12 1.45
C TYR A 157 -19.52 1.49 0.77
N LEU A 158 -20.73 2.03 0.51
CA LEU A 158 -20.87 3.35 -0.13
C LEU A 158 -20.19 4.45 0.68
N ARG A 159 -20.34 4.42 2.00
CA ARG A 159 -19.67 5.34 2.93
C ARG A 159 -18.15 5.29 2.81
N SER A 160 -17.59 4.08 2.70
CA SER A 160 -16.16 3.88 2.58
C SER A 160 -15.64 4.28 1.20
N VAL A 161 -16.41 4.02 0.15
CA VAL A 161 -16.14 4.48 -1.21
C VAL A 161 -16.13 6.00 -1.29
N ALA A 162 -16.98 6.69 -0.54
CA ALA A 162 -17.01 8.15 -0.51
C ALA A 162 -15.69 8.77 -0.01
N ILE A 163 -14.96 8.08 0.86
CA ILE A 163 -13.61 8.51 1.28
C ILE A 163 -12.54 8.07 0.28
N ALA A 164 -12.62 6.80 -0.18
CA ALA A 164 -11.59 6.22 -1.04
C ALA A 164 -11.59 6.83 -2.45
N ALA A 165 -12.77 7.17 -2.97
CA ALA A 165 -13.00 7.65 -4.32
C ALA A 165 -14.13 8.69 -4.38
N PRO A 166 -13.98 9.87 -3.77
CA PRO A 166 -15.04 10.88 -3.71
C PRO A 166 -15.54 11.32 -5.10
N ALA A 167 -14.64 11.40 -6.07
CA ALA A 167 -15.02 11.71 -7.47
C ALA A 167 -15.93 10.66 -8.10
N LEU A 168 -15.76 9.38 -7.74
CA LEU A 168 -16.64 8.30 -8.17
C LEU A 168 -18.03 8.48 -7.58
N VAL A 169 -18.14 8.74 -6.26
CA VAL A 169 -19.45 8.97 -5.60
C VAL A 169 -20.14 10.19 -6.20
N ALA A 170 -19.45 11.28 -6.42
CA ALA A 170 -19.99 12.45 -7.09
C ALA A 170 -20.48 12.14 -8.52
N ALA A 171 -19.77 11.31 -9.27
CA ALA A 171 -20.20 10.87 -10.60
C ALA A 171 -21.46 9.99 -10.54
N LEU A 172 -21.52 9.05 -9.59
CA LEU A 172 -22.68 8.18 -9.35
C LEU A 172 -23.92 8.98 -8.94
N THR A 173 -23.75 9.98 -8.05
CA THR A 173 -24.85 10.85 -7.60
C THR A 173 -25.42 11.66 -8.77
N ARG A 174 -24.57 12.31 -9.57
CA ARG A 174 -25.00 13.09 -10.75
C ARG A 174 -25.72 12.25 -11.80
N ARG A 175 -25.41 10.97 -11.94
CA ARG A 175 -25.97 10.06 -12.93
C ARG A 175 -27.09 9.16 -12.40
N GLY A 176 -27.58 9.40 -11.19
CA GLY A 176 -28.61 8.57 -10.57
C GLY A 176 -28.17 7.11 -10.40
N ARG A 177 -26.91 6.87 -10.06
CA ARG A 177 -26.25 5.55 -9.90
C ARG A 177 -26.23 4.69 -11.18
N ARG A 178 -26.35 5.29 -12.37
CA ARG A 178 -26.25 4.53 -13.63
C ARG A 178 -24.81 4.10 -13.90
N LEU A 179 -24.62 2.80 -14.22
CA LEU A 179 -23.34 2.17 -14.49
C LEU A 179 -23.08 1.95 -15.99
N ASP A 180 -23.55 2.87 -16.83
CA ASP A 180 -23.36 2.85 -18.28
C ASP A 180 -21.99 3.39 -18.74
N ASP A 181 -21.31 4.16 -17.91
CA ASP A 181 -19.96 4.67 -18.18
C ASP A 181 -18.90 3.61 -17.85
N SER A 182 -18.11 3.23 -18.84
CA SER A 182 -17.07 2.20 -18.70
C SER A 182 -15.97 2.56 -17.69
N ARG A 183 -15.67 3.85 -17.48
CA ARG A 183 -14.69 4.30 -16.48
C ARG A 183 -15.23 4.16 -15.07
N VAL A 184 -16.48 4.57 -14.86
CA VAL A 184 -17.19 4.42 -13.59
C VAL A 184 -17.29 2.94 -13.22
N LEU A 185 -17.75 2.11 -14.18
CA LEU A 185 -17.88 0.67 -13.99
C LEU A 185 -16.56 0.00 -13.64
N ARG A 186 -15.48 0.30 -14.37
CA ARG A 186 -14.14 -0.24 -14.11
C ARG A 186 -13.60 0.17 -12.74
N THR A 187 -13.79 1.43 -12.36
CA THR A 187 -13.35 1.93 -11.05
C THR A 187 -14.11 1.23 -9.92
N LEU A 188 -15.43 1.10 -10.08
CA LEU A 188 -16.27 0.41 -9.10
C LEU A 188 -15.92 -1.07 -8.98
N TYR A 189 -15.70 -1.77 -10.11
CA TYR A 189 -15.24 -3.15 -10.13
C TYR A 189 -13.90 -3.32 -9.40
N SER A 190 -12.94 -2.43 -9.69
CA SER A 190 -11.63 -2.45 -9.03
C SER A 190 -11.73 -2.24 -7.51
N LEU A 191 -12.59 -1.33 -7.07
CA LEU A 191 -12.84 -1.09 -5.64
C LEU A 191 -13.56 -2.27 -4.99
N ALA A 192 -14.58 -2.85 -5.62
CA ALA A 192 -15.29 -4.02 -5.10
C ALA A 192 -14.34 -5.22 -4.95
N THR A 193 -13.55 -5.49 -6.00
CA THR A 193 -12.52 -6.55 -5.97
C THR A 193 -11.50 -6.34 -4.85
N ARG A 194 -11.01 -5.10 -4.72
CA ARG A 194 -10.06 -4.77 -3.65
C ARG A 194 -10.68 -4.93 -2.26
N THR A 195 -11.93 -4.53 -2.10
CA THR A 195 -12.66 -4.60 -0.82
C THR A 195 -12.95 -6.03 -0.41
N ALA A 196 -13.30 -6.89 -1.37
CA ALA A 196 -13.66 -8.27 -1.09
C ALA A 196 -12.45 -9.21 -0.97
N LEU A 197 -11.39 -8.99 -1.79
CA LEU A 197 -10.30 -9.94 -1.94
C LEU A 197 -8.96 -9.47 -1.34
N LYS A 198 -8.83 -8.19 -1.02
CA LYS A 198 -7.59 -7.64 -0.46
C LYS A 198 -7.85 -6.94 0.86
N ALA A 199 -7.42 -7.56 1.95
CA ALA A 199 -7.51 -7.01 3.29
C ALA A 199 -6.51 -5.86 3.51
N SER A 200 -6.67 -4.74 2.79
CA SER A 200 -5.89 -3.52 2.99
C SER A 200 -6.65 -2.59 3.93
N PRO A 201 -6.12 -2.25 5.11
CA PRO A 201 -6.82 -1.36 6.05
C PRO A 201 -6.99 0.03 5.40
N PHE A 202 -8.22 0.38 5.12
CA PHE A 202 -8.61 1.72 4.68
C PHE A 202 -10.11 1.89 4.82
N ALA A 203 -10.53 2.76 5.75
CA ALA A 203 -11.93 3.00 6.06
C ALA A 203 -12.69 1.68 6.33
N GLY A 204 -13.97 1.62 5.99
CA GLY A 204 -14.75 0.38 6.09
C GLY A 204 -14.58 -0.59 4.92
N LEU A 205 -13.65 -0.32 3.99
CA LEU A 205 -13.31 -1.26 2.91
C LEU A 205 -12.62 -2.52 3.46
N THR A 206 -11.97 -2.38 4.61
CA THR A 206 -11.45 -3.50 5.38
C THR A 206 -11.68 -3.21 6.85
N THR A 207 -12.35 -4.11 7.53
CA THR A 207 -12.56 -4.03 8.96
C THR A 207 -11.51 -4.87 9.70
N VAL A 208 -11.22 -4.49 10.95
CA VAL A 208 -10.24 -5.17 11.79
C VAL A 208 -10.92 -5.59 13.09
N CYS A 209 -10.61 -6.78 13.58
CA CYS A 209 -11.01 -7.21 14.90
C CYS A 209 -9.93 -8.10 15.52
N GLU A 210 -9.97 -8.20 16.84
CA GLU A 210 -9.20 -9.19 17.58
C GLU A 210 -9.94 -10.53 17.50
N ALA A 211 -9.26 -11.56 17.00
CA ALA A 211 -9.83 -12.90 16.91
C ALA A 211 -10.09 -13.46 18.33
N GLY A 212 -11.13 -14.27 18.47
CA GLY A 212 -11.56 -14.80 19.76
C GLY A 212 -12.35 -13.82 20.64
N ARG A 213 -12.48 -12.55 20.23
CA ARG A 213 -13.23 -11.54 21.00
C ARG A 213 -14.41 -10.96 20.23
N PRO A 214 -15.53 -10.67 20.94
CA PRO A 214 -16.67 -10.02 20.30
C PRO A 214 -16.31 -8.59 19.88
N ALA A 215 -16.46 -8.30 18.60
CA ALA A 215 -16.23 -7.00 18.00
C ALA A 215 -17.54 -6.20 17.93
N ARG A 216 -17.48 -4.92 18.31
CA ARG A 216 -18.67 -4.05 18.46
C ARG A 216 -19.02 -3.26 17.21
N GLY A 217 -18.23 -3.37 16.15
CA GLY A 217 -18.41 -2.61 14.92
C GLY A 217 -18.18 -1.11 15.12
N ARG A 218 -17.25 -0.74 16.01
CA ARG A 218 -16.90 0.65 16.25
C ARG A 218 -16.25 1.25 15.02
N ARG A 219 -16.53 2.52 14.81
CA ARG A 219 -15.91 3.31 13.76
C ARG A 219 -15.25 4.52 14.39
N ARG A 220 -14.01 4.76 14.00
CA ARG A 220 -13.26 5.94 14.37
C ARG A 220 -12.87 6.69 13.10
N CYS A 221 -13.36 7.90 12.96
CA CYS A 221 -13.02 8.78 11.83
C CYS A 221 -12.44 10.08 12.39
N THR A 222 -11.28 10.47 11.89
CA THR A 222 -10.61 11.72 12.26
C THR A 222 -10.03 12.38 11.04
N VAL A 223 -9.86 13.71 11.10
CA VAL A 223 -9.01 14.41 10.14
C VAL A 223 -7.57 13.90 10.27
N ALA A 224 -6.88 13.78 9.17
CA ALA A 224 -5.56 13.18 9.12
C ALA A 224 -4.53 13.93 9.99
N LEU A 225 -3.68 13.16 10.67
CA LEU A 225 -2.68 13.68 11.60
C LEU A 225 -1.71 14.67 10.97
N HIS A 226 -1.34 14.48 9.70
CA HIS A 226 -0.41 15.38 9.03
C HIS A 226 -0.91 16.83 8.94
N LEU A 227 -2.24 17.05 8.90
CA LEU A 227 -2.79 18.41 8.99
C LEU A 227 -2.54 19.02 10.37
N ALA A 228 -2.67 18.23 11.44
CA ALA A 228 -2.37 18.68 12.78
C ALA A 228 -0.88 18.97 12.98
N TYR A 229 0.00 18.11 12.44
CA TYR A 229 1.45 18.33 12.45
C TYR A 229 1.85 19.57 11.65
N GLY A 230 1.24 19.78 10.48
CA GLY A 230 1.49 20.98 9.67
C GLY A 230 1.11 22.27 10.39
N ILE A 231 -0.05 22.28 11.08
CA ILE A 231 -0.47 23.43 11.88
C ILE A 231 0.45 23.62 13.09
N LEU A 232 0.81 22.52 13.78
CA LEU A 232 1.76 22.58 14.90
C LEU A 232 3.11 23.17 14.47
N ALA A 233 3.63 22.77 13.32
CA ALA A 233 4.86 23.31 12.75
C ALA A 233 4.71 24.81 12.42
N ALA A 234 3.62 25.19 11.77
CA ALA A 234 3.35 26.60 11.45
C ALA A 234 3.23 27.47 12.70
N THR A 235 2.51 27.00 13.73
CA THR A 235 2.40 27.74 15.01
C THR A 235 3.72 27.82 15.76
N ALA A 236 4.59 26.80 15.64
CA ALA A 236 5.93 26.82 16.22
C ALA A 236 6.82 27.90 15.59
N HIS A 237 6.67 28.17 14.30
CA HIS A 237 7.44 29.23 13.62
C HIS A 237 7.08 30.64 14.10
N ASP A 238 5.90 30.86 14.66
CA ASP A 238 5.49 32.16 15.25
C ASP A 238 6.26 32.45 16.53
N LEU A 239 6.76 31.42 17.23
CA LEU A 239 7.54 31.53 18.47
C LEU A 239 6.93 32.49 19.49
N ASP A 240 5.64 32.34 19.78
CA ASP A 240 4.98 33.18 20.78
C ASP A 240 5.41 32.73 22.19
N PRO A 241 6.11 33.62 22.97
CA PRO A 241 6.57 33.28 24.31
C PRO A 241 5.45 33.06 25.33
N ASP A 242 4.27 33.65 25.06
CA ASP A 242 3.08 33.57 25.92
C ASP A 242 2.23 32.33 25.62
N GLY A 243 2.58 31.59 24.57
CA GLY A 243 1.93 30.35 24.19
C GLY A 243 2.31 29.19 25.10
N LEU A 244 1.41 28.19 25.17
CA LEU A 244 1.67 26.93 25.90
C LEU A 244 2.41 25.89 25.07
N LEU A 245 2.82 26.25 23.85
CA LEU A 245 3.62 25.39 22.98
C LEU A 245 4.95 25.08 23.66
N ARG A 246 5.30 23.81 23.64
CA ARG A 246 6.61 23.34 24.09
C ARG A 246 7.50 22.96 22.92
N LEU A 247 8.77 23.12 23.09
CA LEU A 247 9.81 22.76 22.14
C LEU A 247 10.68 21.66 22.71
N GLU A 248 11.10 20.75 21.87
CA GLU A 248 12.04 19.68 22.22
C GLU A 248 13.23 19.73 21.26
N ALA A 249 14.41 19.38 21.77
CA ALA A 249 15.57 19.23 20.93
C ALA A 249 15.42 17.97 20.09
N ALA A 250 15.68 18.07 18.79
CA ALA A 250 15.73 16.89 17.95
C ALA A 250 17.02 16.09 18.27
N PRO A 251 16.99 14.76 18.09
CA PRO A 251 18.22 13.97 18.16
C PRO A 251 19.21 14.49 17.09
N VAL A 252 20.36 14.93 17.53
CA VAL A 252 21.43 15.42 16.65
C VAL A 252 22.69 14.63 16.88
N ARG A 253 23.54 14.61 15.89
CA ARG A 253 24.88 14.01 15.95
C ARG A 253 25.91 14.99 15.45
N ASP A 254 27.04 15.03 16.13
CA ASP A 254 28.23 15.66 15.61
C ASP A 254 28.79 14.83 14.43
N VAL A 255 28.78 15.42 13.24
CA VAL A 255 29.43 14.83 12.07
C VAL A 255 30.86 15.40 12.02
N VAL A 256 31.82 14.55 12.32
CA VAL A 256 33.23 14.87 12.05
C VAL A 256 33.45 14.70 10.55
N GLY A 257 33.79 15.78 9.86
CA GLY A 257 34.14 15.72 8.43
C GLY A 257 35.26 14.70 8.17
N PRO A 258 35.35 14.12 6.97
CA PRO A 258 36.30 13.06 6.64
C PRO A 258 37.79 13.49 6.78
N ASP A 259 38.07 14.77 6.88
CA ASP A 259 39.46 15.27 6.79
C ASP A 259 40.10 15.68 8.11
N GLY A 260 39.47 15.46 9.28
CA GLY A 260 40.11 15.66 10.59
C GLY A 260 40.71 17.05 10.83
N GLU A 261 40.58 17.96 9.89
CA GLU A 261 41.09 19.32 9.97
C GLU A 261 40.00 20.25 10.52
N ASP A 262 40.35 21.19 11.34
CA ASP A 262 39.63 22.22 12.09
C ASP A 262 38.28 22.75 11.57
N GLY A 263 37.48 21.91 10.93
CA GLY A 263 36.13 22.17 10.52
C GLY A 263 35.18 22.21 11.73
N ALA A 264 34.38 23.25 11.85
CA ALA A 264 33.33 23.32 12.86
C ALA A 264 32.43 22.05 12.76
N PRO A 265 32.06 21.41 13.89
CA PRO A 265 31.27 20.20 13.85
C PRO A 265 29.95 20.46 13.12
N ALA A 266 29.70 19.73 12.05
CA ALA A 266 28.40 19.71 11.41
C ALA A 266 27.43 18.89 12.27
N LEU A 267 26.22 19.39 12.46
CA LEU A 267 25.18 18.63 13.13
C LEU A 267 24.35 17.90 12.07
N ALA A 268 24.29 16.58 12.17
CA ALA A 268 23.28 15.83 11.44
C ALA A 268 22.01 15.75 12.29
N VAL A 269 20.92 16.20 11.74
CA VAL A 269 19.61 16.20 12.37
C VAL A 269 18.78 15.09 11.78
N VAL A 270 18.05 14.35 12.60
CA VAL A 270 17.00 13.46 12.11
C VAL A 270 15.79 14.32 11.79
N ALA A 271 15.67 14.73 10.54
CA ALA A 271 14.49 15.45 10.09
C ALA A 271 13.33 14.48 9.87
N GLU A 272 12.18 14.88 10.39
CA GLU A 272 10.92 14.19 10.21
C GLU A 272 10.24 14.78 8.97
N HIS A 273 10.20 14.01 7.88
CA HIS A 273 9.50 14.41 6.67
C HIS A 273 8.14 13.73 6.61
N ASP A 274 7.09 14.55 6.48
CA ASP A 274 5.74 14.08 6.23
C ASP A 274 5.57 13.83 4.73
N TYR A 275 5.67 12.56 4.34
CA TYR A 275 5.31 12.13 2.99
C TYR A 275 3.85 11.68 2.97
N ALA A 276 3.19 11.86 1.85
CA ALA A 276 1.79 11.45 1.62
C ALA A 276 1.50 9.97 1.95
N ASP A 277 2.52 9.15 2.07
CA ASP A 277 2.44 7.69 2.34
C ASP A 277 2.97 7.30 3.73
N GLY A 278 3.31 8.26 4.58
CA GLY A 278 3.81 8.01 5.94
C GLY A 278 4.97 8.91 6.31
N MET A 279 5.26 8.96 7.60
CA MET A 279 6.40 9.71 8.13
C MET A 279 7.71 8.99 7.82
N VAL A 280 8.63 9.68 7.19
CA VAL A 280 9.97 9.16 6.91
C VAL A 280 10.99 10.00 7.67
N PHE A 281 11.77 9.33 8.50
CA PHE A 281 12.92 9.95 9.17
C PHE A 281 14.10 9.90 8.21
N ARG A 282 14.64 11.06 7.84
CA ARG A 282 15.87 11.18 7.08
C ARG A 282 16.91 11.93 7.88
N PRO A 283 18.14 11.45 7.92
CA PRO A 283 19.24 12.26 8.43
C PRO A 283 19.49 13.40 7.44
N GLU A 284 19.43 14.62 7.91
CA GLU A 284 19.80 15.82 7.14
C GLU A 284 21.07 16.44 7.74
N GLU A 285 22.02 16.78 6.88
CA GLU A 285 23.18 17.56 7.30
C GLU A 285 22.77 19.03 7.43
N VAL A 286 22.89 19.53 8.64
CA VAL A 286 22.75 20.95 8.90
C VAL A 286 24.11 21.60 8.77
N GLN A 287 24.20 22.66 7.97
CA GLN A 287 25.45 23.42 7.80
C GLN A 287 26.07 23.80 9.15
N PRO A 288 27.39 23.63 9.31
CA PRO A 288 28.06 23.78 10.59
C PRO A 288 27.99 25.22 11.08
N ALA A 289 27.27 25.43 12.14
CA ALA A 289 27.33 26.67 12.89
C ALA A 289 27.60 26.31 14.35
N ARG A 290 28.81 26.58 14.81
CA ARG A 290 29.25 26.29 16.19
C ARG A 290 28.23 26.75 17.26
N TRP A 291 27.52 27.86 16.98
CA TRP A 291 26.50 28.34 17.88
C TRP A 291 25.25 27.44 17.92
N LEU A 292 24.93 26.70 16.84
CA LEU A 292 23.79 25.73 16.78
C LEU A 292 24.06 24.57 17.74
N ALA A 293 25.27 24.00 17.69
CA ALA A 293 25.67 22.92 18.58
C ALA A 293 25.60 23.37 20.05
N VAL A 294 26.16 24.55 20.36
CA VAL A 294 26.12 25.10 21.72
C VAL A 294 24.67 25.38 22.17
N ALA A 295 23.83 25.89 21.29
CA ALA A 295 22.42 26.14 21.64
C ALA A 295 21.63 24.85 21.85
N HIS A 296 21.85 23.85 21.01
CA HIS A 296 21.26 22.52 21.15
C HIS A 296 21.72 21.85 22.46
N ASP A 297 23.01 21.86 22.76
CA ASP A 297 23.57 21.31 24.00
C ASP A 297 22.98 21.99 25.25
N ARG A 298 22.79 23.31 25.21
CA ARG A 298 22.10 24.03 26.29
C ARG A 298 20.64 23.63 26.46
N LEU A 299 19.93 23.37 25.36
CA LEU A 299 18.53 22.92 25.39
C LEU A 299 18.39 21.51 25.94
N THR A 300 19.34 20.65 25.63
CA THR A 300 19.36 19.27 26.12
C THR A 300 19.97 19.13 27.51
N GLY A 301 20.77 20.10 27.94
CA GLY A 301 21.61 19.98 29.14
C GLY A 301 22.56 18.79 29.05
N GLY A 302 22.97 18.41 27.83
CA GLY A 302 23.81 17.24 27.58
C GLY A 302 23.07 15.89 27.68
N ARG A 303 21.72 15.89 27.74
CA ARG A 303 20.92 14.65 27.87
C ARG A 303 20.01 14.48 26.65
N PRO A 304 20.00 13.30 26.04
CA PRO A 304 19.15 13.03 24.88
C PRO A 304 17.63 12.95 25.21
N ASP A 305 17.29 12.78 26.47
CA ASP A 305 15.92 12.66 27.00
C ASP A 305 15.44 13.92 27.74
N ALA A 306 15.99 15.09 27.40
CA ALA A 306 15.60 16.34 28.04
C ALA A 306 14.11 16.61 27.85
N ALA A 307 13.45 17.02 28.93
CA ALA A 307 12.02 17.33 28.88
C ALA A 307 11.74 18.54 27.96
N PRO A 308 10.61 18.53 27.24
CA PRO A 308 10.21 19.66 26.42
C PRO A 308 10.10 20.95 27.26
N VAL A 309 10.60 22.05 26.71
CA VAL A 309 10.63 23.37 27.36
C VAL A 309 9.70 24.36 26.70
N SER A 310 9.23 25.38 27.40
CA SER A 310 8.45 26.47 26.80
C SER A 310 9.28 27.30 25.83
N VAL A 311 8.63 28.05 24.94
CA VAL A 311 9.32 28.99 24.02
C VAL A 311 10.15 30.00 24.78
N SER A 312 9.65 30.52 25.91
CA SER A 312 10.34 31.47 26.77
C SER A 312 11.59 30.87 27.42
N GLU A 313 11.49 29.65 27.98
CA GLU A 313 12.62 28.91 28.54
C GLU A 313 13.66 28.57 27.47
N ALA A 314 13.23 28.09 26.28
CA ALA A 314 14.10 27.80 25.16
C ALA A 314 14.87 29.05 24.70
N ALA A 315 14.19 30.20 24.60
CA ALA A 315 14.82 31.49 24.27
C ALA A 315 15.87 31.89 25.30
N GLY A 316 15.59 31.71 26.60
CA GLY A 316 16.55 31.94 27.68
C GLY A 316 17.80 31.04 27.59
N LEU A 317 17.61 29.75 27.32
CA LEU A 317 18.69 28.77 27.17
C LEU A 317 19.57 29.06 25.95
N VAL A 318 18.96 29.36 24.80
CA VAL A 318 19.68 29.73 23.57
C VAL A 318 20.47 31.02 23.74
N GLY A 319 19.92 31.99 24.44
CA GLY A 319 20.56 33.25 24.82
C GLY A 319 20.98 34.13 23.65
N GLY A 320 21.76 35.19 23.96
CA GLY A 320 22.31 36.12 22.97
C GLY A 320 21.42 37.34 22.71
N ARG A 321 21.83 38.19 21.74
CA ARG A 321 21.13 39.47 21.47
C ARG A 321 19.75 39.34 20.82
N ALA A 322 19.49 38.19 20.15
CA ALA A 322 18.23 37.93 19.47
C ALA A 322 17.84 36.44 19.64
N PRO A 323 17.42 36.04 20.84
CA PRO A 323 17.20 34.61 21.16
C PRO A 323 16.10 33.97 20.31
N LEU A 324 15.00 34.68 20.05
CA LEU A 324 13.91 34.17 19.20
C LEU A 324 14.34 33.98 17.74
N LEU A 325 15.20 34.86 17.20
CA LEU A 325 15.74 34.65 15.85
C LEU A 325 16.64 33.42 15.77
N ARG A 326 17.43 33.19 16.81
CA ARG A 326 18.25 31.96 16.90
C ARG A 326 17.37 30.73 17.03
N LEU A 327 16.32 30.80 17.82
CA LEU A 327 15.37 29.70 18.00
C LEU A 327 14.63 29.39 16.68
N ARG A 328 14.24 30.40 15.91
CA ARG A 328 13.69 30.21 14.54
C ARG A 328 14.67 29.49 13.63
N ARG A 329 15.95 29.79 13.69
CA ARG A 329 16.98 29.09 12.90
C ARG A 329 17.15 27.63 13.35
N LEU A 330 17.06 27.35 14.65
CA LEU A 330 17.07 25.98 15.18
C LEU A 330 15.84 25.18 14.73
N LEU A 331 14.66 25.80 14.70
CA LEU A 331 13.45 25.21 14.13
C LEU A 331 13.59 24.96 12.62
N ALA A 332 14.06 25.97 11.88
CA ALA A 332 14.24 25.86 10.43
C ALA A 332 15.31 24.81 10.04
N SER A 333 16.30 24.57 10.89
CA SER A 333 17.31 23.53 10.72
C SER A 333 16.85 22.14 11.19
N GLY A 334 15.68 22.03 11.82
CA GLY A 334 15.20 20.79 12.43
C GLY A 334 15.90 20.39 13.74
N ALA A 335 16.92 21.16 14.20
CA ALA A 335 17.61 20.86 15.46
C ALA A 335 16.72 21.01 16.70
N VAL A 336 15.67 21.79 16.58
CA VAL A 336 14.58 21.91 17.55
C VAL A 336 13.27 21.69 16.81
N ARG A 337 12.34 21.03 17.44
CA ARG A 337 11.00 20.78 16.89
C ARG A 337 9.92 21.09 17.92
N PRO A 338 8.69 21.34 17.48
CA PRO A 338 7.59 21.45 18.41
C PRO A 338 7.30 20.09 19.06
N HIS A 339 7.12 20.10 20.37
CA HIS A 339 6.66 18.92 21.08
C HIS A 339 5.21 18.62 20.75
N VAL A 340 4.90 17.36 20.45
CA VAL A 340 3.55 16.92 20.11
C VAL A 340 2.69 16.82 21.37
N PRO A 341 1.66 17.69 21.54
CA PRO A 341 0.92 17.79 22.81
C PRO A 341 -0.16 16.71 22.98
N TRP A 342 -0.41 15.86 21.99
CA TRP A 342 -1.47 14.85 22.05
C TRP A 342 -0.91 13.44 22.22
N PRO A 343 -1.61 12.57 22.98
CA PRO A 343 -1.25 11.16 23.11
C PRO A 343 -1.42 10.42 21.78
N ARG A 344 -0.58 9.42 21.56
CA ARG A 344 -0.66 8.57 20.38
C ARG A 344 -2.02 7.90 20.28
N GLY A 345 -2.65 8.04 19.12
CA GLY A 345 -3.95 7.42 18.82
C GLY A 345 -5.15 8.25 19.27
N GLU A 346 -4.98 9.43 19.82
CA GLU A 346 -6.05 10.36 20.16
C GLU A 346 -6.27 11.42 19.08
N ASN A 347 -7.41 12.13 19.18
CA ASN A 347 -7.69 13.27 18.29
C ASN A 347 -6.73 14.42 18.63
N PRO A 348 -5.87 14.87 17.68
CA PRO A 348 -4.85 15.87 17.96
C PRO A 348 -5.41 17.29 18.19
N PHE A 349 -6.54 17.62 17.58
CA PHE A 349 -7.02 19.00 17.50
C PHE A 349 -7.38 19.65 18.84
N PRO A 350 -8.02 18.97 19.81
CA PRO A 350 -8.29 19.55 21.12
C PRO A 350 -7.01 19.94 21.85
N ALA A 351 -6.01 19.03 21.86
CA ALA A 351 -4.73 19.29 22.53
C ALA A 351 -3.96 20.40 21.83
N LEU A 352 -3.93 20.40 20.48
CA LEU A 352 -3.30 21.45 19.70
C LEU A 352 -3.94 22.82 19.97
N THR A 353 -5.27 22.90 19.97
CA THR A 353 -5.99 24.15 20.29
C THR A 353 -5.64 24.66 21.70
N ALA A 354 -5.45 23.76 22.66
CA ALA A 354 -5.11 24.13 24.04
C ALA A 354 -3.69 24.72 24.16
N THR A 355 -2.78 24.43 23.22
CA THR A 355 -1.41 24.97 23.23
C THR A 355 -1.27 26.37 22.62
N LEU A 356 -2.31 26.84 21.91
CA LEU A 356 -2.25 28.13 21.23
C LEU A 356 -2.38 29.28 22.22
N SER A 357 -1.58 30.33 22.04
CA SER A 357 -1.77 31.63 22.66
C SER A 357 -3.03 32.33 22.12
N ASP A 358 -3.45 33.40 22.77
CA ASP A 358 -4.59 34.20 22.29
C ASP A 358 -4.33 34.80 20.90
N ALA A 359 -3.09 35.18 20.60
CA ALA A 359 -2.70 35.67 19.27
C ALA A 359 -2.81 34.54 18.22
N GLN A 360 -2.28 33.36 18.51
CA GLN A 360 -2.34 32.18 17.63
C GLN A 360 -3.78 31.67 17.46
N ARG A 361 -4.62 31.75 18.50
CA ARG A 361 -6.07 31.43 18.40
C ARG A 361 -6.81 32.35 17.44
N ARG A 362 -6.45 33.62 17.39
CA ARG A 362 -7.02 34.53 16.39
C ARG A 362 -6.66 34.17 14.96
N THR A 363 -5.48 33.60 14.76
CA THR A 363 -5.00 33.17 13.43
C THR A 363 -5.53 31.80 13.03
N TRP A 364 -5.45 30.82 13.91
CA TRP A 364 -5.67 29.40 13.61
C TRP A 364 -6.96 28.81 14.18
N GLY A 365 -7.61 29.53 15.14
CA GLY A 365 -8.72 28.95 15.92
C GLY A 365 -9.92 28.59 15.06
N GLU A 366 -10.33 29.45 14.13
CA GLU A 366 -11.45 29.18 13.23
C GLU A 366 -11.19 27.98 12.32
N ASP A 367 -9.99 27.86 11.78
CA ASP A 367 -9.60 26.77 10.90
C ASP A 367 -9.55 25.42 11.65
N LEU A 368 -8.98 25.40 12.86
CA LEU A 368 -8.96 24.22 13.72
C LEU A 368 -10.37 23.77 14.11
N GLU A 369 -11.22 24.70 14.52
CA GLU A 369 -12.63 24.40 14.81
C GLU A 369 -13.37 23.90 13.56
N GLY A 370 -13.07 24.50 12.40
CA GLY A 370 -13.59 24.06 11.10
C GLY A 370 -13.23 22.62 10.80
N LEU A 371 -11.95 22.24 10.93
CA LEU A 371 -11.47 20.86 10.74
C LEU A 371 -12.13 19.90 11.72
N GLN A 372 -12.28 20.29 13.00
CA GLN A 372 -12.95 19.47 14.01
C GLN A 372 -14.45 19.26 13.69
N ARG A 373 -15.16 20.33 13.28
CA ARG A 373 -16.58 20.24 12.90
C ARG A 373 -16.75 19.32 11.69
N LEU A 374 -15.96 19.51 10.65
CA LEU A 374 -16.00 18.68 9.44
C LEU A 374 -15.67 17.21 9.75
N GLY A 375 -14.63 16.95 10.54
CA GLY A 375 -14.28 15.59 10.97
C GLY A 375 -15.44 14.89 11.71
N ARG A 376 -16.12 15.60 12.62
CA ARG A 376 -17.30 15.06 13.33
C ARG A 376 -18.48 14.84 12.38
N ALA A 377 -18.74 15.77 11.46
CA ALA A 377 -19.82 15.64 10.48
C ALA A 377 -19.59 14.43 9.57
N ILE A 378 -18.37 14.23 9.06
CA ILE A 378 -18.01 13.07 8.24
C ILE A 378 -18.13 11.76 9.01
N ALA A 379 -17.80 11.78 10.31
CA ALA A 379 -17.89 10.59 11.15
C ALA A 379 -19.33 10.05 11.28
N VAL A 380 -20.34 10.91 11.23
CA VAL A 380 -21.75 10.54 11.39
C VAL A 380 -22.50 10.42 10.06
N GLU A 381 -22.02 11.06 9.00
CA GLU A 381 -22.63 11.02 7.68
C GLU A 381 -22.44 9.64 7.02
N ASP A 382 -23.49 9.03 6.56
CA ASP A 382 -23.48 7.67 5.99
C ASP A 382 -23.70 7.63 4.46
N GLY A 383 -23.99 8.77 3.86
CA GLY A 383 -24.37 8.86 2.45
C GLY A 383 -23.38 9.57 1.53
N PRO A 384 -23.86 9.98 0.37
CA PRO A 384 -23.06 10.75 -0.60
C PRO A 384 -22.53 12.09 -0.05
N GLY A 385 -23.21 12.66 0.95
CA GLY A 385 -22.79 13.90 1.63
C GLY A 385 -21.38 13.82 2.22
N ARG A 386 -20.87 12.61 2.52
CA ARG A 386 -19.46 12.45 2.93
C ARG A 386 -18.47 12.95 1.90
N ALA A 387 -18.73 12.75 0.61
CA ALA A 387 -17.85 13.23 -0.46
C ALA A 387 -17.84 14.75 -0.55
N GLU A 388 -18.97 15.41 -0.26
CA GLU A 388 -19.07 16.86 -0.19
C GLU A 388 -18.30 17.41 1.01
N LEU A 389 -18.53 16.84 2.20
CA LEU A 389 -17.80 17.19 3.40
C LEU A 389 -16.28 16.99 3.26
N LEU A 390 -15.85 15.92 2.57
CA LEU A 390 -14.44 15.70 2.27
C LEU A 390 -13.88 16.80 1.36
N THR A 391 -14.68 17.27 0.40
CA THR A 391 -14.32 18.43 -0.44
C THR A 391 -14.19 19.71 0.39
N ASP A 392 -15.01 19.88 1.41
CA ASP A 392 -14.91 21.03 2.33
C ASP A 392 -13.65 20.94 3.20
N VAL A 393 -13.29 19.75 3.70
CA VAL A 393 -11.99 19.52 4.37
C VAL A 393 -10.84 19.86 3.44
N GLN A 394 -10.92 19.45 2.18
CA GLN A 394 -9.89 19.77 1.19
C GLN A 394 -9.75 21.28 0.95
N ARG A 395 -10.86 22.00 0.79
CA ARG A 395 -10.83 23.47 0.64
C ARG A 395 -10.21 24.15 1.85
N LEU A 396 -10.57 23.67 3.05
CA LEU A 396 -10.03 24.19 4.29
C LEU A 396 -8.53 23.91 4.41
N ALA A 397 -8.09 22.69 4.12
CA ALA A 397 -6.69 22.31 4.12
C ALA A 397 -5.87 23.11 3.08
N GLN A 398 -6.41 23.37 1.89
CA GLN A 398 -5.78 24.22 0.87
C GLN A 398 -5.69 25.70 1.29
N ARG A 399 -6.66 26.22 2.06
CA ARG A 399 -6.60 27.56 2.62
C ARG A 399 -5.51 27.68 3.68
N ILE A 400 -5.38 26.66 4.53
CA ILE A 400 -4.36 26.60 5.57
C ILE A 400 -2.95 26.41 4.96
N PHE A 401 -2.82 25.59 3.93
CA PHE A 401 -1.56 25.25 3.28
C PHE A 401 -1.62 25.52 1.77
N PRO A 402 -1.63 26.80 1.32
CA PRO A 402 -1.84 27.14 -0.09
C PRO A 402 -0.74 26.59 -1.01
N ASP A 403 0.50 26.53 -0.55
CA ASP A 403 1.67 26.09 -1.31
C ASP A 403 2.01 24.62 -1.09
N GLY A 404 1.27 23.92 -0.21
CA GLY A 404 1.59 22.56 0.24
C GLY A 404 0.91 21.46 -0.57
N GLU A 405 1.57 20.31 -0.65
CA GLU A 405 0.94 19.08 -1.17
C GLU A 405 -0.13 18.50 -0.22
N LEU A 406 -0.11 18.91 1.05
CA LEU A 406 -0.98 18.43 2.12
C LEU A 406 -2.47 18.53 1.79
N GLY A 407 -2.89 19.57 1.05
CA GLY A 407 -4.29 19.77 0.66
C GLY A 407 -4.71 19.11 -0.68
N ARG A 408 -3.78 18.51 -1.43
CA ARG A 408 -4.05 18.09 -2.83
C ARG A 408 -4.70 16.72 -2.99
N ARG A 409 -4.59 15.83 -2.01
CA ARG A 409 -5.12 14.44 -2.09
C ARG A 409 -6.31 14.26 -1.16
N PRO A 410 -7.55 14.25 -1.65
CA PRO A 410 -8.75 14.13 -0.79
C PRO A 410 -8.73 12.89 0.12
N GLY A 411 -8.30 11.75 -0.39
CA GLY A 411 -8.25 10.50 0.38
C GLY A 411 -7.21 10.49 1.50
N GLY A 412 -6.21 11.37 1.47
CA GLY A 412 -5.19 11.52 2.50
C GLY A 412 -5.58 12.46 3.64
N LEU A 413 -6.73 13.14 3.55
CA LEU A 413 -7.15 14.14 4.53
C LEU A 413 -7.95 13.57 5.71
N LEU A 414 -8.34 12.32 5.62
CA LEU A 414 -9.08 11.61 6.65
C LEU A 414 -8.41 10.28 6.98
N TYR A 415 -8.51 9.91 8.25
CA TYR A 415 -8.20 8.59 8.75
C TYR A 415 -9.47 7.96 9.29
N GLU A 416 -9.83 6.77 8.82
CA GLU A 416 -10.96 6.03 9.33
C GLU A 416 -10.56 4.57 9.57
N ASP A 417 -10.83 4.09 10.77
CA ASP A 417 -10.75 2.68 11.15
C ASP A 417 -12.14 2.16 11.45
N CYS A 418 -12.43 0.96 10.96
CA CYS A 418 -13.67 0.25 11.25
C CYS A 418 -13.35 -1.08 11.92
N GLU A 419 -13.95 -1.29 13.09
CA GLU A 419 -13.98 -2.58 13.76
C GLU A 419 -15.03 -3.47 13.08
N SER A 420 -14.73 -4.74 12.89
CA SER A 420 -15.71 -5.72 12.40
C SER A 420 -16.89 -5.85 13.36
N ARG A 421 -18.00 -6.40 12.89
CA ARG A 421 -19.13 -6.80 13.75
C ARG A 421 -19.10 -8.30 13.96
N GLY A 422 -19.46 -8.74 15.15
CA GLY A 422 -19.55 -10.16 15.49
C GLY A 422 -18.31 -10.69 16.21
N GLN A 423 -18.29 -12.00 16.37
CA GLN A 423 -17.17 -12.72 16.99
C GLN A 423 -16.53 -13.61 15.92
N TRP A 424 -15.25 -13.47 15.76
CA TRP A 424 -14.47 -14.28 14.83
C TRP A 424 -13.67 -15.28 15.64
N ALA A 425 -13.72 -16.55 15.23
CA ALA A 425 -12.93 -17.58 15.89
C ALA A 425 -11.44 -17.24 15.82
N ASP A 426 -10.71 -17.57 16.88
CA ASP A 426 -9.25 -17.51 16.80
C ASP A 426 -8.79 -18.54 15.75
N PRO A 427 -8.07 -18.13 14.71
CA PRO A 427 -7.56 -19.07 13.72
C PRO A 427 -6.76 -20.23 14.33
N MET A 428 -6.14 -20.00 15.49
CA MET A 428 -5.36 -21.01 16.20
C MET A 428 -6.25 -22.01 16.97
N GLU A 429 -7.53 -21.72 17.17
CA GLU A 429 -8.52 -22.63 17.75
C GLU A 429 -9.21 -23.49 16.67
N VAL A 430 -9.09 -23.12 15.39
CA VAL A 430 -9.61 -23.90 14.27
C VAL A 430 -8.62 -25.02 13.96
N ALA A 431 -8.97 -26.27 14.28
CA ALA A 431 -8.06 -27.40 14.22
C ALA A 431 -7.36 -27.60 12.85
N GLY A 432 -8.10 -27.47 11.75
CA GLY A 432 -7.52 -27.57 10.40
C GLY A 432 -6.55 -26.44 10.10
N LEU A 433 -6.92 -25.21 10.38
CA LEU A 433 -6.10 -24.02 10.11
C LEU A 433 -4.83 -24.01 10.99
N ARG A 434 -4.95 -24.46 12.24
CA ARG A 434 -3.79 -24.63 13.11
C ARG A 434 -2.78 -25.60 12.50
N HIS A 435 -3.24 -26.76 12.00
CA HIS A 435 -2.38 -27.74 11.34
C HIS A 435 -1.69 -27.16 10.10
N ASP A 436 -2.43 -26.40 9.29
CA ASP A 436 -1.88 -25.74 8.09
C ASP A 436 -0.82 -24.69 8.45
N VAL A 437 -1.03 -23.90 9.52
CA VAL A 437 -0.04 -22.94 10.02
C VAL A 437 1.21 -23.66 10.55
N GLU A 438 1.05 -24.77 11.24
CA GLU A 438 2.15 -25.60 11.74
C GLU A 438 2.96 -26.19 10.56
N ALA A 439 2.29 -26.72 9.56
CA ALA A 439 2.92 -27.21 8.34
C ALA A 439 3.66 -26.11 7.58
N LEU A 440 3.02 -24.94 7.42
CA LEU A 440 3.63 -23.75 6.80
C LEU A 440 4.85 -23.27 7.58
N ALA A 441 4.79 -23.23 8.89
CA ALA A 441 5.93 -22.87 9.74
C ALA A 441 7.13 -23.80 9.50
N GLY A 442 6.89 -25.11 9.41
CA GLY A 442 7.92 -26.10 9.07
C GLY A 442 8.54 -25.91 7.68
N LEU A 443 7.71 -25.52 6.69
CA LEU A 443 8.19 -25.21 5.33
C LEU A 443 9.00 -23.90 5.27
N VAL A 444 8.64 -22.91 6.07
CA VAL A 444 9.25 -21.58 6.06
C VAL A 444 10.49 -21.50 6.94
N ASP A 445 10.59 -22.34 7.99
CA ASP A 445 11.71 -22.29 8.96
C ASP A 445 13.10 -22.34 8.31
N PRO A 446 13.39 -23.16 7.28
CA PRO A 446 14.68 -23.14 6.59
C PRO A 446 14.97 -21.83 5.85
N TRP A 447 13.94 -21.03 5.53
CA TRP A 447 14.06 -19.74 4.87
C TRP A 447 14.21 -18.56 5.85
N VAL A 448 13.95 -18.79 7.15
CA VAL A 448 14.16 -17.79 8.19
C VAL A 448 15.65 -17.74 8.52
N THR A 449 16.40 -17.06 7.69
CA THR A 449 17.84 -16.93 7.83
C THR A 449 18.21 -15.63 8.51
N ARG A 450 19.40 -15.60 9.13
CA ARG A 450 19.96 -14.39 9.68
C ARG A 450 20.39 -13.45 8.55
N SER A 451 19.90 -12.21 8.56
CA SER A 451 20.19 -11.20 7.56
C SER A 451 21.69 -10.89 7.49
N HIS A 452 22.23 -10.74 6.29
CA HIS A 452 23.60 -10.28 6.06
C HIS A 452 23.78 -8.83 6.55
N ILE A 453 22.74 -8.02 6.47
CA ILE A 453 22.72 -6.66 7.05
C ILE A 453 22.90 -6.74 8.55
N TYR A 454 22.19 -7.67 9.23
CA TYR A 454 22.35 -7.87 10.68
C TYR A 454 23.79 -8.25 11.02
N ASP A 455 24.40 -9.18 10.30
CA ASP A 455 25.77 -9.59 10.52
C ASP A 455 26.77 -8.44 10.33
N LEU A 456 26.53 -7.61 9.33
CA LEU A 456 27.33 -6.41 9.10
C LEU A 456 27.17 -5.40 10.26
N MET A 457 25.95 -5.16 10.71
CA MET A 457 25.68 -4.28 11.85
C MET A 457 26.36 -4.79 13.12
N VAL A 458 26.29 -6.09 13.40
CA VAL A 458 26.98 -6.70 14.54
C VAL A 458 28.48 -6.54 14.45
N ARG A 459 29.09 -6.79 13.28
CA ARG A 459 30.55 -6.57 13.07
C ARG A 459 30.94 -5.13 13.34
N ARG A 460 30.20 -4.15 12.83
CA ARG A 460 30.47 -2.73 13.03
C ARG A 460 30.26 -2.31 14.48
N TYR A 461 29.22 -2.85 15.13
CA TYR A 461 28.98 -2.62 16.55
C TYR A 461 30.16 -3.14 17.39
N VAL A 462 30.56 -4.39 17.17
CA VAL A 462 31.68 -4.98 17.89
C VAL A 462 33.00 -4.26 17.61
N ALA A 463 33.24 -3.82 16.37
CA ALA A 463 34.40 -3.05 16.01
C ALA A 463 34.46 -1.69 16.75
N ARG A 464 33.31 -1.06 16.99
CA ARG A 464 33.23 0.26 17.63
C ARG A 464 33.20 0.21 19.16
N TYR A 465 32.44 -0.73 19.72
CA TYR A 465 32.17 -0.77 21.16
C TYR A 465 32.81 -1.98 21.87
N GLY A 466 33.37 -2.92 21.11
CA GLY A 466 33.89 -4.17 21.64
C GLY A 466 32.81 -5.21 21.93
N ARG A 467 33.23 -6.46 22.19
CA ARG A 467 32.31 -7.52 22.64
C ARG A 467 31.81 -7.21 24.03
N GLY A 468 30.47 -7.16 24.21
CA GLY A 468 29.84 -6.80 25.48
C GLY A 468 29.86 -5.32 25.80
N GLY A 469 30.38 -4.47 24.88
CA GLY A 469 30.35 -3.02 25.02
C GLY A 469 28.92 -2.48 24.96
N VAL A 470 28.71 -1.31 25.55
CA VAL A 470 27.40 -0.63 25.58
C VAL A 470 27.41 0.52 24.59
N CYS A 471 26.38 0.60 23.77
CA CYS A 471 26.12 1.75 22.93
C CYS A 471 25.16 2.69 23.68
N GLU A 472 25.67 3.78 24.17
CA GLU A 472 24.87 4.78 24.91
C GLU A 472 23.97 5.59 24.00
N ASP A 473 24.32 5.71 22.69
CA ASP A 473 23.55 6.40 21.67
C ASP A 473 23.29 5.49 20.47
N PRO A 474 22.22 4.65 20.51
CA PRO A 474 21.86 3.76 19.40
C PRO A 474 21.47 4.52 18.13
N LEU A 475 20.92 5.73 18.25
CA LEU A 475 20.53 6.54 17.12
C LEU A 475 21.76 7.06 16.37
N ALA A 476 22.76 7.58 17.09
CA ALA A 476 24.03 7.99 16.48
C ALA A 476 24.74 6.82 15.79
N PHE A 477 24.65 5.61 16.37
CA PHE A 477 25.18 4.41 15.72
C PHE A 477 24.42 4.08 14.43
N ALA A 478 23.09 4.11 14.45
CA ALA A 478 22.26 3.85 13.29
C ALA A 478 22.49 4.89 12.18
N MET A 479 22.58 6.16 12.54
CA MET A 479 22.91 7.24 11.61
C MET A 479 24.30 7.08 10.98
N ALA A 480 25.28 6.63 11.78
CA ALA A 480 26.62 6.34 11.24
C ALA A 480 26.62 5.22 10.19
N LEU A 481 25.70 4.27 10.31
CA LEU A 481 25.52 3.20 9.33
C LEU A 481 24.80 3.70 8.05
N ALA A 482 23.91 4.68 8.19
CA ALA A 482 23.09 5.20 7.10
C ALA A 482 23.80 6.29 6.26
N HIS A 483 24.90 6.85 6.75
CA HIS A 483 25.49 8.11 6.25
C HIS A 483 26.66 7.93 5.26
N ALA A 484 26.52 7.07 4.26
CA ALA A 484 27.39 7.14 3.09
C ALA A 484 26.69 7.95 1.99
N PRO A 485 27.25 9.05 1.47
CA PRO A 485 26.60 9.91 0.47
C PRO A 485 26.11 9.17 -0.78
N ASP A 486 26.81 8.11 -1.18
CA ASP A 486 26.51 7.28 -2.34
C ASP A 486 25.92 5.89 -1.96
N GLY A 487 25.47 5.74 -0.71
CA GLY A 487 25.15 4.44 -0.13
C GLY A 487 26.42 3.70 0.34
N ASP A 488 26.28 2.92 1.41
CA ASP A 488 27.38 2.08 1.91
C ASP A 488 27.49 0.82 1.03
N PRO A 489 28.59 0.61 0.28
CA PRO A 489 28.75 -0.55 -0.61
C PRO A 489 28.60 -1.89 0.12
N GLU A 490 29.03 -1.98 1.39
CA GLU A 490 28.88 -3.19 2.20
C GLU A 490 27.41 -3.42 2.60
N MET A 491 26.67 -2.35 2.93
CA MET A 491 25.25 -2.44 3.23
C MET A 491 24.44 -2.81 1.98
N LEU A 492 24.75 -2.21 0.84
CA LEU A 492 24.12 -2.56 -0.44
C LEU A 492 24.43 -4.00 -0.85
N GLY A 493 25.67 -4.44 -0.67
CA GLY A 493 26.09 -5.82 -0.90
C GLY A 493 25.38 -6.81 0.02
N ALA A 494 25.26 -6.50 1.31
CA ALA A 494 24.54 -7.32 2.27
C ALA A 494 23.02 -7.38 1.96
N ALA A 495 22.42 -6.26 1.56
CA ALA A 495 21.03 -6.22 1.15
C ALA A 495 20.79 -7.06 -0.13
N ALA A 496 21.68 -6.96 -1.11
CA ALA A 496 21.61 -7.77 -2.33
C ALA A 496 21.75 -9.27 -2.04
N GLN A 497 22.63 -9.64 -1.11
CA GLN A 497 22.75 -11.02 -0.64
C GLN A 497 21.47 -11.51 0.05
N ASP A 498 20.86 -10.69 0.92
CA ASP A 498 19.61 -11.04 1.58
C ASP A 498 18.46 -11.22 0.57
N MET A 499 18.39 -10.39 -0.47
CA MET A 499 17.38 -10.49 -1.52
C MET A 499 17.57 -11.72 -2.43
N SER A 500 18.80 -12.21 -2.60
CA SER A 500 19.12 -13.35 -3.45
C SER A 500 19.28 -14.66 -2.67
N ALA A 501 19.25 -14.62 -1.34
CA ALA A 501 19.47 -15.78 -0.48
C ALA A 501 18.32 -16.80 -0.64
N GLY A 502 18.69 -18.04 -0.92
CA GLY A 502 17.83 -19.20 -0.78
C GLY A 502 17.82 -19.75 0.66
N PRO A 503 17.10 -20.85 0.91
CA PRO A 503 17.15 -21.52 2.20
C PRO A 503 18.59 -21.97 2.49
N ASP A 504 19.10 -21.54 3.64
CA ASP A 504 20.46 -21.89 4.09
C ASP A 504 20.39 -22.48 5.49
N PRO A 505 20.53 -23.82 5.62
CA PRO A 505 20.45 -24.50 6.91
C PRO A 505 21.50 -24.04 7.92
N GLU A 506 22.69 -23.60 7.46
CA GLU A 506 23.74 -23.12 8.34
C GLU A 506 23.43 -21.73 8.91
N ARG A 507 22.70 -20.93 8.16
CA ARG A 507 22.23 -19.61 8.57
C ARG A 507 20.87 -19.65 9.29
N ALA A 508 20.08 -20.71 9.09
CA ALA A 508 18.83 -20.92 9.80
C ALA A 508 19.05 -21.13 11.31
N ALA A 509 20.18 -21.74 11.68
CA ALA A 509 20.59 -21.84 13.07
C ALA A 509 21.04 -20.47 13.56
N MET A 510 20.13 -19.71 14.19
CA MET A 510 20.55 -18.54 14.96
C MET A 510 21.43 -19.02 16.10
N PRO A 511 22.74 -18.78 16.09
CA PRO A 511 23.56 -19.02 17.27
C PRO A 511 22.97 -18.14 18.37
N GLY A 512 22.90 -18.63 19.61
CA GLY A 512 22.42 -17.89 20.77
C GLY A 512 23.15 -16.55 20.85
N GLY A 513 22.65 -15.59 20.12
CA GLY A 513 23.05 -14.20 20.17
C GLY A 513 22.44 -13.55 21.39
N VAL A 514 22.83 -12.33 21.65
CA VAL A 514 22.44 -11.51 22.80
C VAL A 514 20.90 -11.33 22.89
N SER A 515 20.16 -11.54 21.81
CA SER A 515 18.70 -11.55 21.88
C SER A 515 18.22 -12.98 22.16
N ALA A 516 17.81 -13.22 23.39
CA ALA A 516 16.94 -14.34 23.74
C ALA A 516 15.56 -14.23 23.08
N SER A 517 15.40 -13.39 22.07
CA SER A 517 14.15 -13.25 21.34
C SER A 517 13.93 -14.49 20.49
N PRO A 518 12.79 -15.18 20.65
CA PRO A 518 12.41 -16.24 19.74
C PRO A 518 12.31 -15.69 18.32
N ARG A 519 12.51 -16.54 17.33
CA ARG A 519 12.24 -16.17 15.93
C ARG A 519 10.80 -15.72 15.82
N HIS A 520 10.58 -14.56 15.22
CA HIS A 520 9.25 -14.02 14.98
C HIS A 520 8.90 -14.17 13.51
N MET A 521 7.76 -14.75 13.24
CA MET A 521 7.18 -14.82 11.93
C MET A 521 5.82 -14.13 11.96
N GLY A 522 5.64 -13.11 11.14
CA GLY A 522 4.33 -12.53 10.85
C GLY A 522 3.75 -13.24 9.64
N ALA A 523 2.67 -14.00 9.80
CA ALA A 523 1.98 -14.64 8.71
C ALA A 523 0.66 -13.92 8.41
N TYR A 524 0.43 -13.62 7.11
CA TYR A 524 -0.88 -13.24 6.60
C TYR A 524 -1.54 -14.48 6.05
N ILE A 525 -2.58 -14.96 6.72
CA ILE A 525 -3.29 -16.18 6.35
C ILE A 525 -4.62 -15.77 5.74
N GLN A 526 -4.88 -16.24 4.53
CA GLN A 526 -6.18 -16.14 3.90
C GLN A 526 -6.76 -17.55 3.82
N PRO A 527 -7.79 -17.88 4.61
CA PRO A 527 -8.47 -19.17 4.50
C PRO A 527 -9.10 -19.27 3.11
N VAL A 528 -8.76 -20.33 2.38
CA VAL A 528 -9.39 -20.70 1.11
C VAL A 528 -10.26 -21.90 1.41
N GLY A 529 -11.45 -21.70 1.90
CA GLY A 529 -12.37 -22.77 2.26
C GLY A 529 -13.81 -22.38 2.00
N GLY A 530 -14.69 -23.38 1.92
CA GLY A 530 -16.10 -23.17 1.74
C GLY A 530 -16.76 -22.35 2.86
N PRO A 531 -18.03 -21.97 2.72
CA PRO A 531 -18.73 -21.09 3.63
C PRO A 531 -18.86 -21.59 5.09
N GLU A 532 -18.36 -22.77 5.39
CA GLU A 532 -18.37 -23.37 6.73
C GLU A 532 -17.17 -22.95 7.60
N VAL A 533 -16.22 -22.18 7.08
CA VAL A 533 -14.98 -21.76 7.79
C VAL A 533 -14.99 -20.28 8.17
N LEU A 534 -16.06 -19.55 7.86
CA LEU A 534 -16.20 -18.13 8.21
C LEU A 534 -17.30 -17.89 9.23
#